data_fb1daef8a34d5da6491ef50198cc979d
#
_entry.id   fb1daef8a34d5da6491ef50198cc979d
#
_cell.length_a   1.000
_cell.length_b   1.000
_cell.length_c   1.000
_cell.angle_alpha   90.00
_cell.angle_beta   90.00
_cell.angle_gamma   90.00
#
_symmetry.space_group_name_H-M   'P 1'
#
loop_
_entity.id
_entity.type
_entity.pdbx_description
1 polymer ?
#
loop_
_entity_poly.entity_id
_entity_poly.type
_entity_poly.pdbx_seq_one_letter_code
_entity_poly.pdbx_strand_id
1 'polypeptide(L)'
;MLPVTGVKEFFDSLESRADTSKIAGMTNSYVFDIDGAGKWTVKVGDGKVSVTEGGEDADAVISTSDETFEKIISGEQNPTSAYMTGKLKVKGDMGAAMKLQKLF
;
A
#
# COMPACT_ATOMS: atom_id res chain seq x y z
N MET A 1 19.49 9.01 -9.57
CA MET A 1 18.07 8.91 -9.28
C MET A 1 17.86 8.88 -7.77
N LEU A 2 17.01 9.74 -7.28
CA LEU A 2 16.74 9.78 -5.84
C LEU A 2 15.86 8.61 -5.42
N PRO A 3 16.11 7.99 -4.28
CA PRO A 3 15.24 6.95 -3.78
C PRO A 3 13.87 7.54 -3.41
N VAL A 4 12.84 6.72 -3.53
CA VAL A 4 11.51 7.12 -3.09
C VAL A 4 11.49 7.12 -1.58
N THR A 5 11.31 8.30 -0.97
CA THR A 5 11.31 8.46 0.48
C THR A 5 9.99 9.02 1.00
N GLY A 6 9.22 9.72 0.16
CA GLY A 6 7.94 10.30 0.54
C GLY A 6 6.77 9.41 0.19
N VAL A 7 5.70 9.50 0.98
CA VAL A 7 4.49 8.73 0.76
C VAL A 7 3.86 9.03 -0.61
N LYS A 8 3.71 10.31 -0.93
CA LYS A 8 3.12 10.71 -2.21
C LYS A 8 3.96 10.21 -3.39
N GLU A 9 5.27 10.31 -3.29
CA GLU A 9 6.18 9.86 -4.33
C GLU A 9 6.09 8.36 -4.55
N PHE A 10 5.92 7.61 -3.48
CA PHE A 10 5.72 6.18 -3.57
C PHE A 10 4.48 5.85 -4.39
N PHE A 11 3.34 6.49 -4.10
CA PHE A 11 2.10 6.23 -4.82
C PHE A 11 2.14 6.74 -6.26
N ASP A 12 2.80 7.88 -6.49
CA ASP A 12 2.95 8.42 -7.86
C ASP A 12 3.73 7.47 -8.76
N SER A 13 4.66 6.73 -8.20
CA SER A 13 5.51 5.80 -8.96
C SER A 13 5.04 4.34 -8.91
N LEU A 14 4.07 4.02 -8.06
CA LEU A 14 3.67 2.63 -7.82
C LEU A 14 3.21 1.90 -9.08
N GLU A 15 2.44 2.58 -9.94
CA GLU A 15 1.92 1.97 -11.17
C GLU A 15 3.05 1.49 -12.10
N SER A 16 4.15 2.22 -12.15
CA SER A 16 5.28 1.87 -12.99
C SER A 16 6.28 0.94 -12.31
N ARG A 17 6.26 0.89 -10.96
CA ARG A 17 7.19 0.08 -10.18
C ARG A 17 6.67 -1.30 -9.82
N ALA A 18 5.36 -1.49 -9.88
CA ALA A 18 4.76 -2.76 -9.49
C ALA A 18 5.26 -3.90 -10.38
N ASP A 19 5.66 -4.98 -9.75
CA ASP A 19 6.12 -6.18 -10.46
C ASP A 19 4.90 -6.98 -10.90
N THR A 20 4.64 -6.98 -12.20
CA THR A 20 3.46 -7.64 -12.76
C THR A 20 3.46 -9.15 -12.51
N SER A 21 4.61 -9.77 -12.36
CA SER A 21 4.68 -11.19 -12.06
C SER A 21 4.21 -11.50 -10.63
N LYS A 22 4.45 -10.58 -9.70
CA LYS A 22 4.03 -10.74 -8.32
C LYS A 22 2.53 -10.52 -8.13
N ILE A 23 1.92 -9.67 -8.95
CA ILE A 23 0.51 -9.33 -8.84
C ILE A 23 -0.37 -10.07 -9.84
N ALA A 24 0.22 -10.91 -10.67
CA ALA A 24 -0.53 -11.74 -11.61
C ALA A 24 -1.55 -12.60 -10.84
N GLY A 25 -2.81 -12.54 -11.26
CA GLY A 25 -3.89 -13.25 -10.60
C GLY A 25 -4.49 -12.54 -9.39
N MET A 26 -3.93 -11.42 -8.94
CA MET A 26 -4.53 -10.60 -7.90
C MET A 26 -5.65 -9.75 -8.49
N THR A 27 -6.78 -9.72 -7.79
CA THR A 27 -7.89 -8.82 -8.11
C THR A 27 -8.38 -8.25 -6.78
N ASN A 28 -7.69 -7.23 -6.30
CA ASN A 28 -7.96 -6.64 -5.01
C ASN A 28 -7.84 -5.12 -5.08
N SER A 29 -8.51 -4.45 -4.16
CA SER A 29 -8.39 -3.01 -4.02
C SER A 29 -8.10 -2.65 -2.57
N TYR A 30 -7.35 -1.57 -2.38
CA TYR A 30 -6.90 -1.12 -1.06
C TYR A 30 -7.05 0.39 -0.96
N VAL A 31 -7.46 0.86 0.21
CA VAL A 31 -7.35 2.28 0.54
C VAL A 31 -6.23 2.42 1.56
N PHE A 32 -5.30 3.30 1.28
CA PHE A 32 -4.22 3.66 2.19
C PHE A 32 -4.58 4.99 2.84
N ASP A 33 -4.93 4.95 4.10
CA ASP A 33 -5.21 6.13 4.90
C ASP A 33 -3.95 6.45 5.70
N ILE A 34 -3.15 7.36 5.17
CA ILE A 34 -1.84 7.69 5.73
C ILE A 34 -1.96 8.99 6.51
N ASP A 35 -1.93 8.88 7.83
CA ASP A 35 -2.04 10.02 8.73
C ASP A 35 -0.87 10.98 8.50
N GLY A 36 -1.19 12.23 8.22
CA GLY A 36 -0.21 13.26 7.91
C GLY A 36 0.11 13.41 6.41
N ALA A 37 -0.34 12.50 5.56
CA ALA A 37 -0.06 12.53 4.13
C ALA A 37 -1.32 12.56 3.27
N GLY A 38 -2.33 11.76 3.59
CA GLY A 38 -3.57 11.72 2.83
C GLY A 38 -4.07 10.30 2.60
N LYS A 39 -4.98 10.17 1.64
CA LYS A 39 -5.56 8.88 1.29
C LYS A 39 -5.30 8.56 -0.18
N TRP A 40 -5.06 7.30 -0.47
CA TRP A 40 -4.92 6.81 -1.83
C TRP A 40 -5.64 5.47 -1.97
N THR A 41 -6.27 5.28 -3.14
CA THR A 41 -6.90 4.00 -3.48
C THR A 41 -6.02 3.30 -4.50
N VAL A 42 -5.63 2.07 -4.19
CA VAL A 42 -4.81 1.23 -5.07
C VAL A 42 -5.67 0.06 -5.53
N LYS A 43 -5.86 -0.08 -6.83
CA LYS A 43 -6.60 -1.18 -7.42
C LYS A 43 -5.66 -2.07 -8.22
N VAL A 44 -5.72 -3.37 -7.94
CA VAL A 44 -4.90 -4.37 -8.63
C VAL A 44 -5.82 -5.31 -9.40
N GLY A 45 -5.56 -5.47 -10.67
CA GLY A 45 -6.34 -6.37 -11.52
C GLY A 45 -5.72 -6.50 -12.90
N ASP A 46 -5.89 -7.64 -13.52
CA ASP A 46 -5.37 -7.94 -14.86
C ASP A 46 -3.86 -7.69 -15.01
N GLY A 47 -3.11 -7.93 -13.93
CA GLY A 47 -1.67 -7.70 -13.91
C GLY A 47 -1.27 -6.23 -13.89
N LYS A 48 -2.20 -5.34 -13.56
CA LYS A 48 -1.97 -3.90 -13.53
C LYS A 48 -2.31 -3.32 -12.17
N VAL A 49 -1.65 -2.22 -11.83
CA VAL A 49 -1.91 -1.46 -10.62
C VAL A 49 -2.37 -0.06 -11.03
N SER A 50 -3.48 0.39 -10.45
CA SER A 50 -3.98 1.74 -10.65
C SER A 50 -4.02 2.46 -9.32
N VAL A 51 -3.52 3.69 -9.27
CA VAL A 51 -3.48 4.51 -8.06
C VAL A 51 -4.29 5.78 -8.28
N THR A 52 -5.21 6.06 -7.36
CA THR A 52 -6.06 7.25 -7.40
C THR A 52 -5.99 7.93 -6.05
N GLU A 53 -5.88 9.25 -6.01
CA GLU A 53 -5.95 9.99 -4.76
C GLU A 53 -7.39 9.94 -4.22
N GLY A 54 -7.50 9.85 -2.88
CA GLY A 54 -8.78 9.80 -2.21
C GLY A 54 -9.16 8.39 -1.79
N GLY A 55 -10.16 8.30 -0.92
CA GLY A 55 -10.69 7.02 -0.45
C GLY A 55 -11.92 6.63 -1.23
N GLU A 56 -11.93 5.41 -1.74
CA GLU A 56 -13.08 4.81 -2.40
C GLU A 56 -13.39 3.48 -1.72
N ASP A 57 -14.47 2.82 -2.10
CA ASP A 57 -14.75 1.47 -1.60
C ASP A 57 -13.66 0.52 -2.05
N ALA A 58 -13.14 -0.26 -1.11
CA ALA A 58 -12.04 -1.17 -1.36
C ALA A 58 -12.21 -2.44 -0.53
N ASP A 59 -11.46 -3.48 -0.91
CA ASP A 59 -11.48 -4.76 -0.18
C ASP A 59 -10.90 -4.61 1.21
N ALA A 60 -9.88 -3.77 1.35
CA ALA A 60 -9.24 -3.51 2.64
C ALA A 60 -8.83 -2.05 2.76
N VAL A 61 -8.81 -1.56 3.98
CA VAL A 61 -8.33 -0.22 4.31
C VAL A 61 -7.12 -0.36 5.22
N ILE A 62 -6.01 0.25 4.80
CA ILE A 62 -4.75 0.21 5.52
C ILE A 62 -4.51 1.59 6.13
N SER A 63 -4.46 1.67 7.45
CA SER A 63 -4.26 2.94 8.16
C SER A 63 -2.93 2.91 8.91
N THR A 64 -2.10 3.91 8.68
CA THR A 64 -0.82 4.06 9.39
C THR A 64 -0.39 5.52 9.33
N SER A 65 0.67 5.88 10.06
CA SER A 65 1.24 7.22 9.99
C SER A 65 2.20 7.32 8.80
N ASP A 66 2.44 8.54 8.34
CA ASP A 66 3.41 8.80 7.26
C ASP A 66 4.81 8.32 7.65
N GLU A 67 5.22 8.54 8.90
CA GLU A 67 6.51 8.08 9.40
C GLU A 67 6.64 6.56 9.30
N THR A 68 5.63 5.82 9.78
CA THR A 68 5.65 4.36 9.72
C THR A 68 5.63 3.86 8.28
N PHE A 69 4.82 4.48 7.44
CA PHE A 69 4.73 4.10 6.03
C PHE A 69 6.06 4.31 5.31
N GLU A 70 6.73 5.43 5.56
CA GLU A 70 8.05 5.70 4.97
C GLU A 70 9.08 4.65 5.39
N LYS A 71 9.04 4.20 6.63
CA LYS A 71 9.92 3.12 7.09
C LYS A 71 9.62 1.80 6.39
N ILE A 72 8.35 1.53 6.13
CA ILE A 72 7.95 0.32 5.41
C ILE A 72 8.48 0.34 3.98
N ILE A 73 8.30 1.45 3.26
CA ILE A 73 8.74 1.52 1.86
C ILE A 73 10.25 1.61 1.72
N SER A 74 10.96 2.06 2.74
CA SER A 74 12.42 2.08 2.74
C SER A 74 13.05 0.75 3.17
N GLY A 75 12.24 -0.19 3.66
CA GLY A 75 12.72 -1.47 4.14
C GLY A 75 13.14 -1.50 5.60
N GLU A 76 13.05 -0.38 6.32
CA GLU A 76 13.40 -0.32 7.73
C GLU A 76 12.37 -0.99 8.64
N GLN A 77 11.12 -1.03 8.21
CA GLN A 77 10.03 -1.62 8.98
C GLN A 77 9.29 -2.65 8.13
N ASN A 78 9.10 -3.84 8.70
CA ASN A 78 8.31 -4.88 8.04
C ASN A 78 6.82 -4.58 8.24
N PRO A 79 5.98 -4.64 7.17
CA PRO A 79 4.55 -4.38 7.29
C PRO A 79 3.85 -5.30 8.30
N THR A 80 4.21 -6.58 8.32
CA THR A 80 3.62 -7.54 9.26
C THR A 80 3.96 -7.17 10.70
N SER A 81 5.21 -6.81 10.98
CA SER A 81 5.63 -6.36 12.31
C SER A 81 4.92 -5.08 12.72
N ALA A 82 4.75 -4.14 11.78
CA ALA A 82 4.02 -2.90 12.06
C ALA A 82 2.57 -3.20 12.44
N TYR A 83 1.94 -4.15 11.75
CA TYR A 83 0.58 -4.57 12.07
C TYR A 83 0.51 -5.19 13.47
N MET A 84 1.43 -6.08 13.81
CA MET A 84 1.44 -6.76 15.09
C MET A 84 1.71 -5.82 16.28
N THR A 85 2.47 -4.76 16.05
CA THR A 85 2.78 -3.77 17.08
C THR A 85 1.75 -2.63 17.16
N GLY A 86 0.71 -2.67 16.33
CA GLY A 86 -0.33 -1.66 16.33
C GLY A 86 0.01 -0.37 15.59
N LYS A 87 1.13 -0.31 14.91
CA LYS A 87 1.52 0.86 14.12
C LYS A 87 0.82 0.92 12.78
N LEU A 88 0.34 -0.21 12.31
CA LEU A 88 -0.43 -0.32 11.07
C LEU A 88 -1.74 -1.02 11.39
N LYS A 89 -2.84 -0.44 10.93
CA LYS A 89 -4.18 -0.99 11.14
C LYS A 89 -4.78 -1.43 9.82
N VAL A 90 -5.49 -2.54 9.85
CA VAL A 90 -6.15 -3.07 8.66
C VAL A 90 -7.62 -3.30 8.97
N LYS A 91 -8.49 -2.82 8.07
CA LYS A 91 -9.93 -3.07 8.13
C LYS A 91 -10.36 -3.73 6.83
N GLY A 92 -11.38 -4.58 6.90
CA GLY A 92 -11.95 -5.25 5.74
C GLY A 92 -11.37 -6.64 5.55
N ASP A 93 -11.09 -7.01 4.31
CA ASP A 93 -10.62 -8.36 3.98
C ASP A 93 -9.16 -8.57 4.38
N MET A 94 -8.95 -9.36 5.43
CA MET A 94 -7.60 -9.66 5.92
C MET A 94 -6.80 -10.47 4.91
N GLY A 95 -7.44 -11.35 4.16
CA GLY A 95 -6.77 -12.11 3.11
C GLY A 95 -6.22 -11.20 2.02
N ALA A 96 -7.00 -10.20 1.62
CA ALA A 96 -6.54 -9.19 0.66
C ALA A 96 -5.38 -8.40 1.23
N ALA A 97 -5.47 -8.00 2.50
CA ALA A 97 -4.41 -7.22 3.15
C ALA A 97 -3.09 -8.00 3.20
N MET A 98 -3.12 -9.29 3.41
CA MET A 98 -1.91 -10.11 3.41
C MET A 98 -1.26 -10.17 2.04
N LYS A 99 -2.05 -10.11 0.97
CA LYS A 99 -1.51 -10.08 -0.39
C LYS A 99 -0.81 -8.76 -0.70
N LEU A 100 -1.08 -7.72 0.07
CA LEU A 100 -0.47 -6.42 -0.11
C LEU A 100 1.06 -6.46 -0.05
N GLN A 101 1.63 -7.39 0.68
CA GLN A 101 3.08 -7.54 0.78
C GLN A 101 3.74 -7.75 -0.59
N LYS A 102 2.99 -8.25 -1.56
CA LYS A 102 3.50 -8.44 -2.92
C LYS A 102 3.74 -7.13 -3.67
N LEU A 103 3.20 -6.03 -3.16
CA LEU A 103 3.39 -4.71 -3.75
C LEU A 103 4.61 -3.96 -3.21
N PHE A 104 5.22 -4.47 -2.17
CA PHE A 104 6.39 -3.83 -1.53
C PHE A 104 7.69 -4.57 -1.79
#